data_d2c152b0a10801a31ca3e10b134d79c7
#
_entry.id   d2c152b0a10801a31ca3e10b134d79c7
#
_cell.length_a   1.000
_cell.length_b   1.000
_cell.length_c   1.000
_cell.angle_alpha   90.00
_cell.angle_beta   90.00
_cell.angle_gamma   90.00
#
_symmetry.space_group_name_H-M   'P 1'
#
loop_
_entity.id
_entity.type
_entity.pdbx_description
1 polymer ?
#
loop_
_entity_poly.entity_id
_entity_poly.type
_entity_poly.pdbx_seq_one_letter_code
_entity_poly.pdbx_strand_id
1 'polypeptide(L)'
;MSNVDVSVIIPAYNAIKYIGRAIESIQIQSGLSWELIVVENGSTDDTYNKCLSYADKDNRVKVIQSEKGVSNARNKGLDSAVGQWICFLDADDYLYPDTFKRIADIKEISEVKLIHFGHNSGKDSVEKETVVYNKAEEYLEFRCNMVKNPTQYMTVWGKFFDEDIINNNN
;
A
#
# COMPACT_ATOMS: atom_id res chain seq x y z
N MET A 1 18.87 13.50 -3.36
CA MET A 1 17.44 13.09 -3.38
C MET A 1 17.33 11.91 -2.43
N SER A 2 16.47 11.95 -1.43
CA SER A 2 16.26 10.80 -0.55
C SER A 2 15.64 9.69 -1.40
N ASN A 3 16.36 8.60 -1.58
CA ASN A 3 15.87 7.48 -2.40
C ASN A 3 14.90 6.68 -1.52
N VAL A 4 13.60 6.96 -1.61
CA VAL A 4 12.54 6.19 -0.96
C VAL A 4 12.17 5.05 -1.90
N ASP A 5 12.25 3.82 -1.42
CA ASP A 5 11.88 2.66 -2.22
C ASP A 5 10.36 2.50 -2.32
N VAL A 6 9.65 2.67 -1.21
CA VAL A 6 8.21 2.40 -1.12
C VAL A 6 7.46 3.56 -0.50
N SER A 7 6.42 4.07 -1.17
CA SER A 7 5.39 4.90 -0.56
C SER A 7 4.18 4.03 -0.21
N VAL A 8 3.87 3.91 1.08
CA VAL A 8 2.64 3.28 1.54
C VAL A 8 1.57 4.35 1.74
N ILE A 9 0.40 4.14 1.17
CA ILE A 9 -0.73 5.07 1.24
C ILE A 9 -1.86 4.41 2.01
N ILE A 10 -2.28 5.02 3.13
CA ILE A 10 -3.40 4.56 3.95
C ILE A 10 -4.52 5.61 3.91
N PRO A 11 -5.61 5.36 3.16
CA PRO A 11 -6.83 6.16 3.31
C PRO A 11 -7.46 5.88 4.68
N ALA A 12 -7.67 6.93 5.49
CA ALA A 12 -8.21 6.78 6.84
C ALA A 12 -9.52 7.55 7.02
N TYR A 13 -10.59 6.82 7.37
CA TYR A 13 -11.89 7.38 7.72
C TYR A 13 -12.52 6.61 8.87
N ASN A 14 -12.74 7.26 10.01
CA ASN A 14 -13.31 6.66 11.22
C ASN A 14 -12.61 5.35 11.63
N ALA A 15 -11.27 5.35 11.62
CA ALA A 15 -10.43 4.18 11.80
C ALA A 15 -9.69 4.14 13.15
N ILE A 16 -10.15 4.91 14.15
CA ILE A 16 -9.47 5.06 15.45
C ILE A 16 -9.08 3.73 16.10
N LYS A 17 -9.89 2.68 15.91
CA LYS A 17 -9.67 1.36 16.49
C LYS A 17 -8.54 0.58 15.81
N TYR A 18 -8.28 0.81 14.54
CA TYR A 18 -7.45 -0.05 13.70
C TYR A 18 -6.18 0.64 13.21
N ILE A 19 -6.24 1.95 12.95
CA ILE A 19 -5.18 2.71 12.31
C ILE A 19 -3.80 2.58 12.99
N GLY A 20 -3.77 2.44 14.32
CA GLY A 20 -2.52 2.24 15.05
C GLY A 20 -1.81 0.96 14.61
N ARG A 21 -2.53 -0.17 14.52
CA ARG A 21 -1.98 -1.44 14.05
C ARG A 21 -1.49 -1.36 12.62
N ALA A 22 -2.23 -0.69 11.74
CA ALA A 22 -1.81 -0.48 10.35
C ALA A 22 -0.47 0.27 10.29
N ILE A 23 -0.34 1.41 10.97
CA ILE A 23 0.89 2.22 11.02
C ILE A 23 2.06 1.42 11.62
N GLU A 24 1.85 0.78 12.77
CA GLU A 24 2.89 -0.02 13.45
C GLU A 24 3.39 -1.17 12.58
N SER A 25 2.52 -1.78 11.78
CA SER A 25 2.90 -2.84 10.85
C SER A 25 3.87 -2.38 9.75
N ILE A 26 3.83 -1.09 9.39
CA ILE A 26 4.78 -0.48 8.46
C ILE A 26 6.06 -0.09 9.18
N GLN A 27 5.96 0.43 10.40
CA GLN A 27 7.14 0.87 11.17
C GLN A 27 8.12 -0.25 11.47
N ILE A 28 7.64 -1.50 11.61
CA ILE A 28 8.49 -2.68 11.84
C ILE A 28 9.12 -3.26 10.57
N GLN A 29 8.74 -2.76 9.37
CA GLN A 29 9.32 -3.26 8.12
C GLN A 29 10.80 -2.89 7.96
N SER A 30 11.54 -3.80 7.33
CA SER A 30 12.97 -3.65 7.03
C SER A 30 13.27 -4.13 5.61
N GLY A 31 14.46 -3.84 5.10
CA GLY A 31 14.94 -4.29 3.78
C GLY A 31 14.72 -3.28 2.66
N LEU A 32 13.73 -2.40 2.77
CA LEU A 32 13.49 -1.28 1.86
C LEU A 32 13.35 0.02 2.66
N SER A 33 13.77 1.13 2.07
CA SER A 33 13.46 2.47 2.58
C SER A 33 12.00 2.80 2.25
N TRP A 34 11.28 3.40 3.19
CA TRP A 34 9.86 3.66 3.02
C TRP A 34 9.43 5.00 3.60
N GLU A 35 8.34 5.52 3.07
CA GLU A 35 7.51 6.54 3.69
C GLU A 35 6.08 6.02 3.84
N LEU A 36 5.37 6.54 4.82
CA LEU A 36 3.96 6.28 5.04
C LEU A 36 3.15 7.56 4.93
N ILE A 37 2.17 7.58 4.05
CA ILE A 37 1.27 8.69 3.83
C ILE A 37 -0.13 8.27 4.30
N VAL A 38 -0.51 8.74 5.48
CA VAL A 38 -1.88 8.58 5.99
C VAL A 38 -2.71 9.73 5.47
N VAL A 39 -3.75 9.41 4.70
CA VAL A 39 -4.66 10.41 4.16
C VAL A 39 -5.97 10.37 4.91
N GLU A 40 -6.15 11.30 5.82
CA GLU A 40 -7.36 11.47 6.59
C GLU A 40 -8.44 12.14 5.72
N ASN A 41 -9.60 11.51 5.59
CA ASN A 41 -10.61 11.95 4.64
C ASN A 41 -11.96 12.32 5.29
N GLY A 42 -11.91 13.09 6.36
CA GLY A 42 -13.09 13.69 7.01
C GLY A 42 -13.68 12.83 8.11
N SER A 43 -12.85 12.18 8.94
CA SER A 43 -13.28 11.43 10.11
C SER A 43 -14.04 12.29 11.12
N THR A 44 -14.98 11.66 11.80
CA THR A 44 -15.75 12.26 12.89
C THR A 44 -15.31 11.74 14.27
N ASP A 45 -14.44 10.74 14.29
CA ASP A 45 -13.79 10.21 15.49
C ASP A 45 -12.37 10.78 15.66
N ASP A 46 -11.63 10.31 16.65
CA ASP A 46 -10.28 10.81 16.96
C ASP A 46 -9.17 10.21 16.05
N THR A 47 -9.52 9.69 14.86
CA THR A 47 -8.57 9.10 13.90
C THR A 47 -7.46 10.08 13.53
N TYR A 48 -7.80 11.33 13.22
CA TYR A 48 -6.84 12.35 12.83
C TYR A 48 -5.77 12.59 13.88
N ASN A 49 -6.16 12.88 15.12
CA ASN A 49 -5.21 13.15 16.21
C ASN A 49 -4.34 11.93 16.51
N LYS A 50 -4.91 10.72 16.41
CA LYS A 50 -4.13 9.50 16.55
C LYS A 50 -3.06 9.38 15.47
N CYS A 51 -3.37 9.66 14.22
CA CYS A 51 -2.38 9.65 13.12
C CYS A 51 -1.27 10.69 13.37
N LEU A 52 -1.62 11.92 13.77
CA LEU A 52 -0.65 12.95 14.09
C LEU A 52 0.32 12.50 15.20
N SER A 53 -0.16 11.79 16.22
CA SER A 53 0.69 11.28 17.29
C SER A 53 1.76 10.27 16.83
N TYR A 54 1.58 9.62 15.69
CA TYR A 54 2.60 8.78 15.06
C TYR A 54 3.55 9.62 14.21
N ALA A 55 3.05 10.59 13.45
CA ALA A 55 3.88 11.49 12.65
C ALA A 55 4.85 12.31 13.51
N ASP A 56 4.43 12.73 14.69
CA ASP A 56 5.28 13.45 15.66
C ASP A 56 6.46 12.62 16.17
N LYS A 57 6.36 11.29 16.11
CA LYS A 57 7.38 10.36 16.62
C LYS A 57 8.25 9.75 15.52
N ASP A 58 7.79 9.76 14.29
CA ASP A 58 8.49 9.14 13.16
C ASP A 58 8.32 10.02 11.91
N ASN A 59 9.39 10.67 11.49
CA ASN A 59 9.41 11.60 10.36
C ASN A 59 9.15 10.95 9.00
N ARG A 60 9.14 9.62 8.92
CA ARG A 60 8.74 8.85 7.74
C ARG A 60 7.23 8.75 7.60
N VAL A 61 6.48 9.06 8.66
CA VAL A 61 5.01 9.07 8.67
C VAL A 61 4.52 10.49 8.41
N LYS A 62 3.76 10.66 7.34
CA LYS A 62 3.13 11.92 6.96
C LYS A 62 1.62 11.79 7.11
N VAL A 63 0.96 12.81 7.62
CA VAL A 63 -0.51 12.88 7.71
C VAL A 63 -0.98 14.06 6.88
N ILE A 64 -1.81 13.78 5.90
CA ILE A 64 -2.42 14.79 5.03
C ILE A 64 -3.94 14.62 5.02
N GLN A 65 -4.64 15.64 4.60
CA GLN A 65 -6.10 15.61 4.51
C GLN A 65 -6.57 15.68 3.06
N SER A 66 -7.69 15.03 2.78
CA SER A 66 -8.38 15.09 1.50
C SER A 66 -9.88 15.37 1.69
N GLU A 67 -10.55 15.72 0.60
CA GLU A 67 -12.00 15.67 0.55
C GLU A 67 -12.49 14.24 0.81
N LYS A 68 -13.71 14.14 1.35
CA LYS A 68 -14.33 12.86 1.70
C LYS A 68 -14.44 11.94 0.47
N GLY A 69 -14.04 10.70 0.65
CA GLY A 69 -14.08 9.67 -0.36
C GLY A 69 -12.76 8.91 -0.49
N VAL A 70 -12.81 7.59 -0.48
CA VAL A 70 -11.62 6.73 -0.53
C VAL A 70 -10.77 6.96 -1.78
N SER A 71 -11.40 7.24 -2.93
CA SER A 71 -10.69 7.55 -4.18
C SER A 71 -9.95 8.89 -4.09
N ASN A 72 -10.59 9.93 -3.50
CA ASN A 72 -9.95 11.23 -3.26
C ASN A 72 -8.74 11.08 -2.35
N ALA A 73 -8.88 10.27 -1.29
CA ALA A 73 -7.77 9.99 -0.39
C ALA A 73 -6.62 9.26 -1.08
N ARG A 74 -6.90 8.23 -1.88
CA ARG A 74 -5.87 7.51 -2.64
C ARG A 74 -5.15 8.40 -3.63
N ASN A 75 -5.89 9.20 -4.42
CA ASN A 75 -5.31 10.14 -5.38
C ASN A 75 -4.45 11.19 -4.66
N LYS A 76 -4.94 11.75 -3.56
CA LYS A 76 -4.16 12.72 -2.76
C LYS A 76 -2.88 12.12 -2.19
N GLY A 77 -2.92 10.83 -1.80
CA GLY A 77 -1.75 10.07 -1.39
C GLY A 77 -0.76 9.90 -2.54
N LEU A 78 -1.24 9.54 -3.73
CA LEU A 78 -0.41 9.41 -4.94
C LEU A 78 0.29 10.72 -5.31
N ASP A 79 -0.41 11.85 -5.28
CA ASP A 79 0.16 13.18 -5.56
C ASP A 79 1.32 13.54 -4.60
N SER A 80 1.37 12.91 -3.43
CA SER A 80 2.35 13.18 -2.37
C SER A 80 3.46 12.12 -2.27
N ALA A 81 3.31 11.00 -2.97
CA ALA A 81 4.23 9.87 -2.95
C ALA A 81 5.52 10.20 -3.72
N VAL A 82 6.67 9.75 -3.17
CA VAL A 82 8.00 9.92 -3.79
C VAL A 82 8.78 8.62 -3.91
N GLY A 83 8.17 7.50 -3.49
CA GLY A 83 8.76 6.17 -3.57
C GLY A 83 8.64 5.58 -4.97
N GLN A 84 9.63 4.79 -5.36
CA GLN A 84 9.62 4.06 -6.64
C GLN A 84 8.45 3.08 -6.74
N TRP A 85 8.02 2.54 -5.61
CA TRP A 85 6.91 1.62 -5.51
C TRP A 85 5.78 2.22 -4.70
N ILE A 86 4.55 2.00 -5.13
CA ILE A 86 3.34 2.42 -4.44
C ILE A 86 2.63 1.19 -3.86
N CYS A 87 2.31 1.25 -2.58
CA CYS A 87 1.51 0.25 -1.89
C CYS A 87 0.30 0.91 -1.23
N PHE A 88 -0.90 0.42 -1.51
CA PHE A 88 -2.09 0.81 -0.78
C PHE A 88 -2.36 -0.19 0.34
N LEU A 89 -2.65 0.34 1.53
CA LEU A 89 -3.05 -0.45 2.69
C LEU A 89 -4.32 0.16 3.28
N ASP A 90 -5.37 -0.64 3.45
CA ASP A 90 -6.59 -0.18 4.10
C ASP A 90 -6.35 0.00 5.62
N ALA A 91 -7.02 0.98 6.23
CA ALA A 91 -6.74 1.40 7.61
C ALA A 91 -7.04 0.33 8.68
N ASP A 92 -7.81 -0.68 8.33
CA ASP A 92 -8.16 -1.84 9.17
C ASP A 92 -7.31 -3.09 8.90
N ASP A 93 -6.43 -3.03 7.88
CA ASP A 93 -5.48 -4.07 7.52
C ASP A 93 -4.10 -3.83 8.13
N TYR A 94 -3.18 -4.77 7.93
CA TYR A 94 -1.77 -4.67 8.32
C TYR A 94 -0.88 -5.56 7.46
N LEU A 95 0.39 -5.16 7.32
CA LEU A 95 1.39 -5.99 6.66
C LEU A 95 2.01 -6.99 7.66
N TYR A 96 2.29 -8.20 7.18
CA TYR A 96 3.08 -9.16 7.95
C TYR A 96 4.52 -8.68 8.13
N PRO A 97 5.22 -9.08 9.21
CA PRO A 97 6.65 -8.89 9.35
C PRO A 97 7.41 -9.39 8.11
N ASP A 98 8.55 -8.75 7.79
CA ASP A 98 9.41 -9.09 6.66
C ASP A 98 8.78 -8.96 5.25
N THR A 99 7.60 -8.34 5.11
CA THR A 99 6.99 -8.14 3.78
C THR A 99 7.91 -7.34 2.87
N PHE A 100 8.49 -6.23 3.34
CA PHE A 100 9.40 -5.41 2.52
C PHE A 100 10.72 -6.12 2.21
N LYS A 101 11.22 -6.94 3.12
CA LYS A 101 12.40 -7.75 2.86
C LYS A 101 12.16 -8.75 1.72
N ARG A 102 11.02 -9.43 1.73
CA ARG A 102 10.63 -10.34 0.64
C ARG A 102 10.48 -9.61 -0.70
N ILE A 103 9.97 -8.38 -0.68
CA ILE A 103 9.86 -7.54 -1.89
C ILE A 103 11.22 -7.08 -2.35
N ALA A 104 12.16 -6.76 -1.45
CA ALA A 104 13.52 -6.42 -1.82
C ALA A 104 14.19 -7.54 -2.60
N ASP A 105 14.01 -8.80 -2.17
CA ASP A 105 14.54 -9.99 -2.85
C ASP A 105 13.97 -10.12 -4.29
N ILE A 106 12.70 -9.74 -4.50
CA ILE A 106 12.05 -9.76 -5.82
C ILE A 106 12.47 -8.57 -6.69
N LYS A 107 12.66 -7.40 -6.09
CA LYS A 107 13.05 -6.16 -6.78
C LYS A 107 14.42 -6.26 -7.49
N GLU A 108 15.29 -7.16 -7.04
CA GLU A 108 16.55 -7.44 -7.73
C GLU A 108 16.34 -8.11 -9.11
N ILE A 109 15.13 -8.62 -9.37
CA ILE A 109 14.75 -9.12 -10.69
C ILE A 109 14.38 -7.90 -11.55
N SER A 110 15.31 -7.47 -12.41
CA SER A 110 15.11 -6.33 -13.33
C SER A 110 13.82 -6.48 -14.15
N GLU A 111 13.04 -5.38 -14.27
CA GLU A 111 11.83 -5.24 -15.08
C GLU A 111 10.49 -5.60 -14.41
N VAL A 112 10.47 -5.94 -13.11
CA VAL A 112 9.20 -6.14 -12.40
C VAL A 112 8.46 -4.81 -12.26
N LYS A 113 7.19 -4.76 -12.67
CA LYS A 113 6.34 -3.57 -12.60
C LYS A 113 5.15 -3.72 -11.64
N LEU A 114 4.77 -4.94 -11.32
CA LEU A 114 3.65 -5.25 -10.43
C LEU A 114 3.97 -6.49 -9.59
N ILE A 115 3.86 -6.37 -8.28
CA ILE A 115 3.94 -7.49 -7.35
C ILE A 115 2.58 -7.64 -6.67
N HIS A 116 1.96 -8.80 -6.83
CA HIS A 116 0.73 -9.16 -6.14
C HIS A 116 1.05 -10.19 -5.07
N PHE A 117 0.68 -9.91 -3.82
CA PHE A 117 0.89 -10.83 -2.70
C PHE A 117 -0.43 -11.29 -2.08
N GLY A 118 -0.41 -12.47 -1.48
CA GLY A 118 -1.58 -13.05 -0.84
C GLY A 118 -2.02 -12.28 0.41
N HIS A 119 -3.25 -12.52 0.83
CA HIS A 119 -3.80 -11.98 2.06
C HIS A 119 -4.36 -13.10 2.93
N ASN A 120 -4.41 -12.88 4.24
CA ASN A 120 -5.01 -13.79 5.20
C ASN A 120 -6.22 -13.10 5.84
N SER A 121 -7.40 -13.69 5.70
CA SER A 121 -8.64 -13.19 6.31
C SER A 121 -8.91 -13.74 7.71
N GLY A 122 -7.95 -14.46 8.28
CA GLY A 122 -8.06 -15.05 9.63
C GLY A 122 -8.95 -16.30 9.74
N LYS A 123 -9.61 -16.72 8.66
CA LYS A 123 -10.50 -17.90 8.68
C LYS A 123 -9.90 -19.16 8.10
N ASP A 124 -8.96 -19.03 7.17
CA ASP A 124 -8.17 -20.15 6.64
C ASP A 124 -6.85 -19.58 6.12
N SER A 125 -5.73 -20.09 6.62
CA SER A 125 -4.39 -19.70 6.17
C SER A 125 -4.09 -20.28 4.79
N VAL A 126 -4.66 -19.73 3.75
CA VAL A 126 -4.19 -20.01 2.40
C VAL A 126 -3.01 -19.07 2.15
N GLU A 127 -1.79 -19.58 2.29
CA GLU A 127 -0.62 -18.93 1.72
C GLU A 127 -0.83 -18.86 0.20
N LYS A 128 -1.28 -17.72 -0.29
CA LYS A 128 -1.28 -17.45 -1.72
C LYS A 128 0.11 -17.02 -2.10
N GLU A 129 0.66 -17.67 -3.10
CA GLU A 129 1.97 -17.32 -3.65
C GLU A 129 2.00 -15.87 -4.08
N THR A 130 3.13 -15.23 -3.87
CA THR A 130 3.41 -13.91 -4.45
C THR A 130 3.57 -14.10 -5.95
N VAL A 131 2.77 -13.39 -6.73
CA VAL A 131 2.83 -13.43 -8.20
C VAL A 131 3.48 -12.15 -8.70
N VAL A 132 4.47 -12.31 -9.54
CA VAL A 132 5.24 -11.23 -10.16
C VAL A 132 4.88 -11.16 -11.64
N TYR A 133 4.53 -9.98 -12.11
CA TYR A 133 4.17 -9.73 -13.50
C TYR A 133 5.21 -8.82 -14.13
N ASN A 134 5.95 -9.30 -15.12
CA ASN A 134 7.04 -8.58 -15.79
C ASN A 134 6.97 -8.58 -17.32
N LYS A 135 6.04 -9.31 -17.93
CA LYS A 135 5.86 -9.41 -19.38
C LYS A 135 4.45 -9.04 -19.80
N ALA A 136 4.31 -8.57 -21.05
CA ALA A 136 3.02 -8.16 -21.60
C ALA A 136 1.94 -9.26 -21.54
N GLU A 137 2.33 -10.51 -21.80
CA GLU A 137 1.44 -11.66 -21.73
C GLU A 137 0.93 -11.91 -20.31
N GLU A 138 1.79 -11.72 -19.31
CA GLU A 138 1.45 -11.87 -17.89
C GLU A 138 0.48 -10.78 -17.43
N TYR A 139 0.62 -9.55 -17.94
CA TYR A 139 -0.38 -8.49 -17.71
C TYR A 139 -1.74 -8.84 -18.31
N LEU A 140 -1.78 -9.49 -19.48
CA LEU A 140 -3.01 -9.95 -20.07
C LEU A 140 -3.66 -11.03 -19.21
N GLU A 141 -2.88 -11.97 -18.69
CA GLU A 141 -3.33 -12.99 -17.75
C GLU A 141 -3.89 -12.36 -16.48
N PHE A 142 -3.18 -11.38 -15.90
CA PHE A 142 -3.67 -10.61 -14.75
C PHE A 142 -5.02 -9.95 -15.02
N ARG A 143 -5.18 -9.29 -16.18
CA ARG A 143 -6.46 -8.69 -16.60
C ARG A 143 -7.58 -9.72 -16.74
N CYS A 144 -7.28 -10.89 -17.32
CA CYS A 144 -8.23 -11.99 -17.41
C CYS A 144 -8.64 -12.50 -16.02
N ASN A 145 -7.70 -12.61 -15.10
CA ASN A 145 -7.95 -13.02 -13.72
C ASN A 145 -8.77 -11.98 -12.94
N MET A 146 -8.61 -10.69 -13.23
CA MET A 146 -9.46 -9.63 -12.67
C MET A 146 -10.94 -9.85 -13.02
N VAL A 147 -11.24 -10.27 -14.24
CA VAL A 147 -12.61 -10.54 -14.68
C VAL A 147 -13.15 -11.84 -14.05
N LYS A 148 -12.31 -12.88 -13.99
CA LYS A 148 -12.71 -14.19 -13.44
C LYS A 148 -12.88 -14.18 -11.92
N ASN A 149 -12.04 -13.41 -11.21
CA ASN A 149 -11.98 -13.37 -9.75
C ASN A 149 -11.92 -11.90 -9.25
N PRO A 150 -12.98 -11.11 -9.47
CA PRO A 150 -12.96 -9.67 -9.22
C PRO A 150 -12.62 -9.33 -7.77
N THR A 151 -13.13 -10.09 -6.82
CA THR A 151 -12.87 -9.85 -5.39
C THR A 151 -11.39 -9.94 -5.01
N GLN A 152 -10.62 -10.73 -5.75
CA GLN A 152 -9.19 -10.91 -5.49
C GLN A 152 -8.30 -9.93 -6.27
N TYR A 153 -8.68 -9.60 -7.51
CA TYR A 153 -7.82 -8.89 -8.44
C TYR A 153 -8.20 -7.41 -8.64
N MET A 154 -9.45 -7.02 -8.41
CA MET A 154 -9.91 -5.63 -8.57
C MET A 154 -9.63 -4.74 -7.36
N THR A 155 -9.10 -5.29 -6.27
CA THR A 155 -8.68 -4.50 -5.11
C THR A 155 -7.32 -3.86 -5.36
N VAL A 156 -7.10 -2.67 -4.83
CA VAL A 156 -5.78 -2.01 -4.90
C VAL A 156 -4.84 -2.46 -3.79
N TRP A 157 -5.37 -3.00 -2.69
CA TRP A 157 -4.57 -3.56 -1.60
C TRP A 157 -3.97 -4.93 -1.99
N GLY A 158 -2.93 -5.35 -1.30
CA GLY A 158 -2.22 -6.59 -1.61
C GLY A 158 -1.34 -6.50 -2.86
N LYS A 159 -0.98 -5.27 -3.29
CA LYS A 159 -0.17 -5.04 -4.48
C LYS A 159 0.86 -3.94 -4.26
N PHE A 160 2.01 -4.11 -4.89
CA PHE A 160 3.01 -3.08 -5.10
C PHE A 160 3.04 -2.74 -6.58
N PHE A 161 2.86 -1.48 -6.89
CA PHE A 161 2.89 -0.94 -8.24
C PHE A 161 4.19 -0.15 -8.41
N ASP A 162 4.94 -0.41 -9.48
CA ASP A 162 5.97 0.52 -9.92
C ASP A 162 5.31 1.85 -10.31
N GLU A 163 5.91 2.98 -9.91
CA GLU A 163 5.30 4.31 -10.12
C GLU A 163 5.03 4.62 -11.59
N ASP A 164 5.86 4.09 -12.50
CA ASP A 164 5.66 4.27 -13.94
C ASP A 164 4.31 3.72 -14.43
N ILE A 165 3.80 2.63 -13.83
CA ILE A 165 2.48 2.08 -14.20
C ILE A 165 1.37 3.08 -13.86
N ILE A 166 1.50 3.79 -12.75
CA ILE A 166 0.50 4.75 -12.30
C ILE A 166 0.56 6.03 -13.13
N ASN A 167 1.76 6.54 -13.37
CA ASN A 167 1.97 7.84 -14.01
C ASN A 167 1.78 7.80 -15.54
N ASN A 168 2.04 6.68 -16.20
CA ASN A 168 1.96 6.57 -17.67
C ASN A 168 0.56 6.21 -18.21
N ASN A 169 -0.45 6.08 -17.36
CA ASN A 169 -1.84 5.80 -17.76
C ASN A 169 -2.80 6.99 -17.57
N ASN A 170 -2.27 8.21 -17.49
CA ASN A 170 -3.06 9.46 -17.50
C ASN A 170 -3.17 10.04 -18.91
#